data_da85d074c4697c65527c7ffa8d19462a
#
_entry.id   da85d074c4697c65527c7ffa8d19462a
#
_cell.length_a   1.000
_cell.length_b   1.000
_cell.length_c   1.000
_cell.angle_alpha   90.00
_cell.angle_beta   90.00
_cell.angle_gamma   90.00
#
_symmetry.space_group_name_H-M   'P 1'
#
loop_
_entity.id
_entity.type
_entity.pdbx_description
1 polymer ?
#
loop_
_entity_poly.entity_id
_entity_poly.type
_entity_poly.pdbx_seq_one_letter_code
_entity_poly.pdbx_strand_id
1 'polypeptide(L)'
;MGVSRPSEKTPIRDLKFFDESLNNSQRDAVRFCMESPEVACIHGPPGMSSNGVLYTLYPSDLNLGTGKTHTLIEIVRQLTTLTPINPKPLRLLVCGASNLSVDNILERLLALPPSEKGERLKVTRIGHPARVMAHEGVLESTLEVKATRTDQVRTFE
;
A
#
# COMPACT_ATOMS: atom_id res chain seq x y z
N MET A 1 3.50 36.19 4.22
CA MET A 1 3.33 34.73 4.04
C MET A 1 1.86 34.41 4.28
N GLY A 2 1.11 34.08 3.23
CA GLY A 2 -0.31 33.71 3.37
C GLY A 2 -0.40 32.29 3.90
N VAL A 3 -1.01 32.11 5.05
CA VAL A 3 -1.43 30.79 5.55
C VAL A 3 -2.61 30.38 4.69
N SER A 4 -2.44 29.38 3.82
CA SER A 4 -3.57 28.81 3.09
C SER A 4 -4.53 28.17 4.09
N ARG A 5 -5.81 28.53 3.99
CA ARG A 5 -6.85 27.90 4.80
C ARG A 5 -6.98 26.44 4.37
N PRO A 6 -7.13 25.49 5.32
CA PRO A 6 -7.44 24.11 4.96
C PRO A 6 -8.70 24.07 4.09
N SER A 7 -8.65 23.32 3.01
CA SER A 7 -9.85 23.10 2.19
C SER A 7 -10.91 22.33 3.00
N GLU A 8 -12.18 22.63 2.76
CA GLU A 8 -13.29 21.98 3.46
C GLU A 8 -13.30 20.49 3.14
N LYS A 9 -13.49 19.66 4.17
CA LYS A 9 -13.61 18.21 4.01
C LYS A 9 -14.93 17.88 3.32
N THR A 10 -14.86 17.08 2.26
CA THR A 10 -16.07 16.56 1.62
C THR A 10 -16.38 15.18 2.24
N PRO A 11 -17.48 15.03 2.99
CA PRO A 11 -17.79 13.77 3.62
C PRO A 11 -18.12 12.70 2.57
N ILE A 12 -17.40 11.57 2.62
CA ILE A 12 -17.63 10.41 1.75
C ILE A 12 -18.57 9.44 2.49
N ARG A 13 -19.88 9.46 2.15
CA ARG A 13 -20.88 8.66 2.86
C ARG A 13 -20.88 7.18 2.46
N ASP A 14 -20.59 6.86 1.19
CA ASP A 14 -20.77 5.51 0.62
C ASP A 14 -19.45 4.88 0.13
N LEU A 15 -18.41 4.91 0.97
CA LEU A 15 -17.15 4.25 0.63
C LEU A 15 -17.32 2.72 0.71
N LYS A 16 -17.22 2.05 -0.44
CA LYS A 16 -17.18 0.59 -0.52
C LYS A 16 -15.75 0.11 -0.25
N PHE A 17 -15.57 -0.69 0.79
CA PHE A 17 -14.26 -1.26 1.12
C PHE A 17 -13.96 -2.49 0.26
N PHE A 18 -12.72 -2.62 -0.18
CA PHE A 18 -12.25 -3.80 -0.89
C PHE A 18 -11.92 -4.96 0.08
N ASP A 19 -11.49 -4.63 1.29
CA ASP A 19 -11.21 -5.60 2.35
C ASP A 19 -12.33 -5.58 3.39
N GLU A 20 -13.19 -6.60 3.34
CA GLU A 20 -14.31 -6.75 4.26
C GLU A 20 -13.88 -7.12 5.69
N SER A 21 -12.64 -7.61 5.87
CA SER A 21 -12.08 -7.99 7.16
C SER A 21 -11.69 -6.81 8.06
N LEU A 22 -11.66 -5.59 7.50
CA LEU A 22 -11.36 -4.38 8.26
C LEU A 22 -12.37 -4.14 9.37
N ASN A 23 -11.87 -3.91 10.58
CA ASN A 23 -12.70 -3.50 11.71
C ASN A 23 -13.15 -2.03 11.58
N ASN A 24 -14.08 -1.61 12.43
CA ASN A 24 -14.66 -0.27 12.36
C ASN A 24 -13.62 0.84 12.48
N SER A 25 -12.68 0.72 13.42
CA SER A 25 -11.62 1.73 13.60
C SER A 25 -10.71 1.85 12.37
N GLN A 26 -10.42 0.74 11.69
CA GLN A 26 -9.65 0.75 10.45
C GLN A 26 -10.44 1.39 9.31
N ARG A 27 -11.73 1.07 9.18
CA ARG A 27 -12.64 1.69 8.20
C ARG A 27 -12.76 3.19 8.41
N ASP A 28 -12.87 3.63 9.66
CA ASP A 28 -12.91 5.06 9.99
C ASP A 28 -11.58 5.76 9.66
N ALA A 29 -10.45 5.10 9.90
CA ALA A 29 -9.13 5.62 9.50
C ALA A 29 -9.00 5.77 7.97
N VAL A 30 -9.51 4.81 7.19
CA VAL A 30 -9.54 4.90 5.73
C VAL A 30 -10.41 6.08 5.29
N ARG A 31 -11.64 6.20 5.81
CA ARG A 31 -12.52 7.35 5.50
C ARG A 31 -11.86 8.67 5.83
N PHE A 32 -11.27 8.77 7.01
CA PHE A 32 -10.55 9.98 7.44
C PHE A 32 -9.43 10.36 6.46
N CYS A 33 -8.66 9.39 5.96
CA CYS A 33 -7.64 9.65 4.94
C CYS A 33 -8.22 10.10 3.61
N MET A 34 -9.31 9.47 3.16
CA MET A 34 -9.96 9.82 1.90
C MET A 34 -10.63 11.20 1.93
N GLU A 35 -11.10 11.64 3.10
CA GLU A 35 -11.71 12.94 3.30
C GLU A 35 -10.71 14.07 3.56
N SER A 36 -9.46 13.71 3.92
CA SER A 36 -8.45 14.71 4.27
C SER A 36 -7.87 15.35 3.01
N PRO A 37 -7.96 16.69 2.86
CA PRO A 37 -7.56 17.34 1.61
C PRO A 37 -6.05 17.42 1.41
N GLU A 38 -5.26 17.45 2.47
CA GLU A 38 -3.82 17.70 2.40
C GLU A 38 -3.01 16.64 3.16
N VAL A 39 -3.22 16.54 4.47
CA VAL A 39 -2.44 15.65 5.34
C VAL A 39 -3.38 14.87 6.25
N ALA A 40 -3.16 13.56 6.33
CA ALA A 40 -3.83 12.67 7.26
C ALA A 40 -2.80 11.93 8.09
N CYS A 41 -2.92 11.96 9.42
CA CYS A 41 -2.08 11.19 10.33
C CYS A 41 -2.91 10.08 10.98
N ILE A 42 -2.48 8.82 10.80
CA ILE A 42 -3.10 7.68 11.46
C ILE A 42 -2.14 7.20 12.56
N HIS A 43 -2.59 7.28 13.80
CA HIS A 43 -1.91 6.70 14.94
C HIS A 43 -2.56 5.38 15.32
N GLY A 44 -1.74 4.37 15.58
CA GLY A 44 -2.19 3.10 16.12
C GLY A 44 -1.16 2.56 17.10
N PRO A 45 -1.55 1.84 18.15
CA PRO A 45 -0.62 1.27 19.09
C PRO A 45 0.40 0.42 18.33
N PRO A 46 1.66 0.33 18.82
CA PRO A 46 2.61 -0.60 18.26
C PRO A 46 1.99 -1.99 18.29
N GLY A 47 2.17 -2.79 17.22
CA GLY A 47 1.75 -4.17 17.23
C GLY A 47 2.30 -4.83 18.47
N MET A 48 1.45 -5.39 19.31
CA MET A 48 1.92 -6.18 20.44
C MET A 48 2.67 -7.37 19.87
N SER A 49 3.97 -7.22 19.74
CA SER A 49 4.90 -8.31 19.77
C SER A 49 4.79 -8.85 21.21
N SER A 50 3.83 -9.72 21.43
CA SER A 50 3.76 -10.45 22.68
C SER A 50 5.04 -11.26 22.75
N ASN A 51 5.95 -10.75 23.60
CA ASN A 51 7.13 -11.43 24.12
C ASN A 51 7.96 -12.18 23.06
N GLY A 52 9.19 -11.73 22.85
CA GLY A 52 10.18 -12.27 21.89
C GLY A 52 10.43 -13.78 21.83
N VAL A 53 9.67 -14.59 22.57
CA VAL A 53 9.68 -16.05 22.59
C VAL A 53 8.76 -16.64 21.47
N LEU A 54 7.77 -15.92 20.99
CA LEU A 54 6.81 -16.44 20.03
C LEU A 54 7.30 -16.40 18.57
N TYR A 55 8.29 -15.54 18.27
CA TYR A 55 8.90 -15.51 16.94
C TYR A 55 9.63 -16.80 16.53
N THR A 56 10.03 -17.61 17.50
CA THR A 56 10.84 -18.81 17.25
C THR A 56 10.02 -20.04 16.87
N LEU A 57 8.72 -20.07 17.22
CA LEU A 57 7.91 -21.27 17.09
C LEU A 57 6.95 -21.31 15.90
N TYR A 58 6.51 -20.14 15.37
CA TYR A 58 5.58 -20.09 14.23
C TYR A 58 5.88 -18.91 13.30
N PRO A 59 6.73 -19.10 12.26
CA PRO A 59 7.14 -18.02 11.37
C PRO A 59 6.05 -17.51 10.42
N SER A 60 4.99 -18.29 10.19
CA SER A 60 4.08 -18.04 9.05
C SER A 60 2.74 -17.37 9.38
N ASP A 61 2.22 -17.47 10.62
CA ASP A 61 0.79 -17.14 10.84
C ASP A 61 0.49 -16.05 11.88
N LEU A 62 1.49 -15.50 12.55
CA LEU A 62 1.28 -14.47 13.57
C LEU A 62 1.50 -13.05 13.04
N ASN A 63 0.63 -12.65 12.10
CA ASN A 63 0.37 -11.23 11.82
C ASN A 63 -0.38 -10.57 13.00
N LEU A 64 0.20 -10.63 14.19
CA LEU A 64 -0.27 -9.89 15.37
C LEU A 64 0.07 -8.38 15.27
N GLY A 65 0.03 -7.87 14.05
CA GLY A 65 0.08 -6.44 13.80
C GLY A 65 -1.28 -5.82 14.10
N THR A 66 -1.28 -4.59 14.59
CA THR A 66 -2.47 -3.77 14.85
C THR A 66 -3.31 -3.45 13.60
N GLY A 67 -3.10 -4.16 12.49
CA GLY A 67 -3.79 -3.94 11.23
C GLY A 67 -3.38 -2.68 10.48
N LYS A 68 -2.33 -1.97 10.90
CA LYS A 68 -1.84 -0.76 10.21
C LYS A 68 -1.55 -1.01 8.73
N THR A 69 -0.90 -2.13 8.43
CA THR A 69 -0.57 -2.48 7.04
C THR A 69 -1.83 -2.80 6.23
N HIS A 70 -2.83 -3.45 6.81
CA HIS A 70 -4.13 -3.70 6.15
C HIS A 70 -4.83 -2.38 5.83
N THR A 71 -4.88 -1.46 6.79
CA THR A 71 -5.43 -0.11 6.58
C THR A 71 -4.68 0.64 5.46
N LEU A 72 -3.34 0.57 5.43
CA LEU A 72 -2.52 1.20 4.40
C LEU A 72 -2.80 0.59 3.01
N ILE A 73 -2.86 -0.73 2.90
CA ILE A 73 -3.18 -1.42 1.64
C ILE A 73 -4.55 -1.00 1.12
N GLU A 74 -5.55 -0.91 2.01
CA GLU A 74 -6.88 -0.44 1.63
C GLU A 74 -6.85 1.00 1.11
N ILE A 75 -6.15 1.92 1.79
CA ILE A 75 -5.99 3.31 1.33
C ILE A 75 -5.34 3.36 -0.05
N VAL A 76 -4.27 2.58 -0.27
CA VAL A 76 -3.62 2.50 -1.58
C VAL A 76 -4.60 2.02 -2.64
N ARG A 77 -5.41 0.98 -2.36
CA ARG A 77 -6.42 0.49 -3.31
C ARG A 77 -7.48 1.53 -3.62
N GLN A 78 -8.01 2.21 -2.60
CA GLN A 78 -9.03 3.26 -2.78
C GLN A 78 -8.52 4.40 -3.67
N LEU A 79 -7.27 4.82 -3.48
CA LEU A 79 -6.68 5.94 -4.22
C LEU A 79 -6.22 5.56 -5.65
N THR A 80 -5.86 4.30 -5.88
CA THR A 80 -5.32 3.86 -7.18
C THR A 80 -6.32 3.12 -8.07
N THR A 81 -7.46 2.72 -7.52
CA THR A 81 -8.49 2.00 -8.28
C THR A 81 -9.56 2.97 -8.79
N LEU A 82 -9.99 2.76 -10.03
CA LEU A 82 -11.11 3.48 -10.60
C LEU A 82 -12.41 3.04 -9.92
N THR A 83 -13.04 3.95 -9.22
CA THR A 83 -14.34 3.74 -8.55
C THR A 83 -15.26 4.92 -8.81
N PRO A 84 -16.57 4.83 -8.56
CA PRO A 84 -17.47 5.99 -8.66
C PRO A 84 -17.04 7.16 -7.77
N ILE A 85 -16.42 6.88 -6.62
CA ILE A 85 -15.89 7.89 -5.69
C ILE A 85 -14.54 8.42 -6.15
N ASN A 86 -13.73 7.57 -6.80
CA ASN A 86 -12.42 7.93 -7.34
C ASN A 86 -12.40 7.76 -8.87
N PRO A 87 -12.99 8.69 -9.63
CA PRO A 87 -13.06 8.60 -11.09
C PRO A 87 -11.72 8.84 -11.78
N LYS A 88 -10.72 9.35 -11.05
CA LYS A 88 -9.39 9.63 -11.54
C LYS A 88 -8.33 9.02 -10.61
N PRO A 89 -7.94 7.76 -10.84
CA PRO A 89 -6.94 7.09 -10.01
C PRO A 89 -5.64 7.89 -9.89
N LEU A 90 -5.10 7.93 -8.68
CA LEU A 90 -3.88 8.66 -8.38
C LEU A 90 -2.63 7.79 -8.59
N ARG A 91 -1.50 8.45 -8.84
CA ARG A 91 -0.17 7.84 -8.70
C ARG A 91 0.32 8.10 -7.30
N LEU A 92 0.72 7.07 -6.58
CA LEU A 92 1.16 7.15 -5.20
C LEU A 92 2.65 6.88 -5.08
N LEU A 93 3.29 7.60 -4.16
CA LEU A 93 4.62 7.27 -3.66
C LEU A 93 4.46 6.74 -2.22
N VAL A 94 4.88 5.49 -2.00
CA VAL A 94 4.85 4.85 -0.70
C VAL A 94 6.28 4.73 -0.16
N CYS A 95 6.53 5.31 1.01
CA CYS A 95 7.82 5.29 1.67
C CYS A 95 7.74 4.51 2.99
N GLY A 96 8.79 3.80 3.31
CA GLY A 96 8.92 3.08 4.59
C GLY A 96 10.23 3.41 5.30
N ALA A 97 10.27 3.16 6.60
CA ALA A 97 11.44 3.43 7.43
C ALA A 97 12.64 2.50 7.12
N SER A 98 12.39 1.34 6.51
CA SER A 98 13.42 0.37 6.13
C SER A 98 13.07 -0.31 4.80
N ASN A 99 14.07 -0.88 4.13
CA ASN A 99 13.85 -1.66 2.91
C ASN A 99 12.89 -2.83 3.17
N LEU A 100 13.05 -3.52 4.29
CA LEU A 100 12.18 -4.62 4.69
C LEU A 100 10.71 -4.19 4.82
N SER A 101 10.44 -3.02 5.41
CA SER A 101 9.07 -2.52 5.53
C SER A 101 8.45 -2.19 4.19
N VAL A 102 9.23 -1.66 3.25
CA VAL A 102 8.79 -1.39 1.87
C VAL A 102 8.51 -2.69 1.13
N ASP A 103 9.39 -3.67 1.25
CA ASP A 103 9.26 -4.97 0.59
C ASP A 103 8.03 -5.74 1.11
N ASN A 104 7.74 -5.71 2.41
CA ASN A 104 6.53 -6.29 2.99
C ASN A 104 5.23 -5.63 2.48
N ILE A 105 5.24 -4.31 2.28
CA ILE A 105 4.10 -3.61 1.69
C ILE A 105 3.94 -4.01 0.23
N LEU A 106 5.05 -4.05 -0.53
CA LEU A 106 5.06 -4.42 -1.93
C LEU A 106 4.54 -5.84 -2.15
N GLU A 107 5.00 -6.81 -1.37
CA GLU A 107 4.54 -8.20 -1.42
C GLU A 107 3.02 -8.30 -1.27
N ARG A 108 2.46 -7.58 -0.29
CA ARG A 108 1.01 -7.53 -0.06
C ARG A 108 0.26 -6.87 -1.22
N LEU A 109 0.82 -5.82 -1.81
CA LEU A 109 0.23 -5.16 -2.98
C LEU A 109 0.23 -6.07 -4.21
N LEU A 110 1.28 -6.86 -4.40
CA LEU A 110 1.40 -7.83 -5.49
C LEU A 110 0.45 -9.03 -5.32
N ALA A 111 0.16 -9.41 -4.08
CA ALA A 111 -0.78 -10.49 -3.75
C ALA A 111 -2.26 -10.10 -3.93
N LEU A 112 -2.56 -8.82 -4.18
CA LEU A 112 -3.93 -8.36 -4.37
C LEU A 112 -4.56 -9.00 -5.62
N PRO A 113 -5.85 -9.34 -5.56
CA PRO A 113 -6.58 -9.82 -6.73
C PRO A 113 -6.65 -8.70 -7.79
N PRO A 114 -6.74 -9.06 -9.07
CA PRO A 114 -6.95 -8.07 -10.13
C PRO A 114 -8.27 -7.31 -9.91
N SER A 115 -8.36 -6.12 -10.49
CA SER A 115 -9.59 -5.32 -10.48
C SER A 115 -10.73 -6.04 -11.20
N GLU A 116 -11.96 -5.52 -11.07
CA GLU A 116 -13.13 -6.04 -11.80
C GLU A 116 -12.91 -6.09 -13.33
N LYS A 117 -12.01 -5.26 -13.86
CA LYS A 117 -11.61 -5.25 -15.28
C LYS A 117 -10.46 -6.22 -15.61
N GLY A 118 -10.02 -7.05 -14.64
CA GLY A 118 -8.91 -7.98 -14.83
C GLY A 118 -7.52 -7.33 -14.76
N GLU A 119 -7.43 -6.03 -14.46
CA GLU A 119 -6.15 -5.33 -14.38
C GLU A 119 -5.51 -5.49 -12.98
N ARG A 120 -4.22 -5.82 -12.95
CA ARG A 120 -3.44 -5.84 -11.72
C ARG A 120 -2.86 -4.46 -11.43
N LEU A 121 -2.71 -4.16 -10.14
CA LEU A 121 -2.09 -2.93 -9.69
C LEU A 121 -0.64 -2.85 -10.21
N LYS A 122 -0.32 -1.77 -10.93
CA LYS A 122 1.03 -1.52 -11.43
C LYS A 122 1.88 -0.90 -10.31
N VAL A 123 2.81 -1.67 -9.79
CA VAL A 123 3.71 -1.24 -8.70
C VAL A 123 5.15 -1.28 -9.19
N THR A 124 5.94 -0.29 -8.83
CA THR A 124 7.37 -0.23 -9.12
C THR A 124 8.13 0.10 -7.85
N ARG A 125 9.11 -0.74 -7.49
CA ARG A 125 10.00 -0.51 -6.37
C ARG A 125 11.21 0.30 -6.82
N ILE A 126 11.48 1.39 -6.12
CA ILE A 126 12.67 2.21 -6.34
C ILE A 126 13.70 1.85 -5.27
N GLY A 127 14.91 1.52 -5.68
CA GLY A 127 16.02 1.20 -4.79
C GLY A 127 16.89 0.08 -5.36
N HIS A 128 18.12 -0.04 -4.86
CA HIS A 128 19.10 -0.97 -5.40
C HIS A 128 18.67 -2.44 -5.25
N PRO A 129 18.73 -3.27 -6.32
CA PRO A 129 18.26 -4.66 -6.32
C PRO A 129 18.88 -5.55 -5.24
N ALA A 130 20.17 -5.35 -4.93
CA ALA A 130 20.89 -6.14 -3.92
C ALA A 130 20.37 -5.91 -2.47
N ARG A 131 19.50 -4.92 -2.25
CA ARG A 131 18.88 -4.63 -0.95
C ARG A 131 17.41 -5.03 -0.89
N VAL A 132 16.94 -5.76 -1.88
CA VAL A 132 15.56 -6.25 -1.99
C VAL A 132 15.48 -7.65 -1.39
N MET A 133 14.37 -7.98 -0.75
CA MET A 133 14.12 -9.37 -0.34
C MET A 133 14.18 -10.30 -1.56
N ALA A 134 14.81 -11.47 -1.39
CA ALA A 134 14.96 -12.48 -2.43
C ALA A 134 13.61 -13.19 -2.76
N HIS A 135 12.54 -12.42 -2.90
CA HIS A 135 11.23 -12.90 -3.34
C HIS A 135 11.05 -12.52 -4.81
N GLU A 136 10.77 -13.50 -5.66
CA GLU A 136 10.76 -13.33 -7.13
C GLU A 136 9.89 -12.16 -7.60
N GLY A 137 8.66 -12.06 -7.12
CA GLY A 137 7.75 -10.97 -7.49
C GLY A 137 8.21 -9.58 -7.04
N VAL A 138 8.89 -9.48 -5.90
CA VAL A 138 9.44 -8.22 -5.38
C VAL A 138 10.62 -7.77 -6.26
N LEU A 139 11.51 -8.69 -6.61
CA LEU A 139 12.66 -8.42 -7.46
C LEU A 139 12.24 -7.95 -8.86
N GLU A 140 11.26 -8.62 -9.47
CA GLU A 140 10.72 -8.26 -10.79
C GLU A 140 10.03 -6.89 -10.81
N SER A 141 9.59 -6.40 -9.66
CA SER A 141 8.95 -5.10 -9.51
C SER A 141 9.94 -3.94 -9.38
N THR A 142 11.25 -4.22 -9.30
CA THR A 142 12.28 -3.16 -9.22
C THR A 142 12.39 -2.38 -10.51
N LEU A 143 12.71 -1.09 -10.38
CA LEU A 143 12.85 -0.20 -11.53
C LEU A 143 13.92 -0.69 -12.50
N GLU A 144 15.06 -1.16 -11.99
CA GLU A 144 16.17 -1.64 -12.80
C GLU A 144 15.78 -2.85 -13.66
N VAL A 145 15.11 -3.84 -13.07
CA VAL A 145 14.65 -5.02 -13.81
C VAL A 145 13.62 -4.64 -14.87
N LYS A 146 12.71 -3.73 -14.56
CA LYS A 146 11.72 -3.23 -15.54
C LYS A 146 12.39 -2.44 -16.66
N ALA A 147 13.35 -1.58 -16.36
CA ALA A 147 14.10 -0.81 -17.36
C ALA A 147 14.84 -1.74 -18.32
N THR A 148 15.58 -2.71 -17.80
CA THR A 148 16.32 -3.68 -18.61
C THR A 148 15.41 -4.46 -19.57
N ARG A 149 14.23 -4.88 -19.11
CA ARG A 149 13.24 -5.56 -19.97
C ARG A 149 12.72 -4.65 -21.09
N THR A 150 12.52 -3.38 -20.80
CA THR A 150 12.03 -2.41 -21.81
C THR A 150 13.10 -2.12 -22.86
N ASP A 151 14.36 -2.02 -22.47
CA ASP A 151 15.46 -1.79 -23.40
C ASP A 151 15.71 -3.00 -24.31
N GLN A 152 15.57 -4.22 -23.79
CA GLN A 152 15.64 -5.45 -24.59
C GLN A 152 14.55 -5.49 -25.68
N VAL A 153 13.33 -5.08 -25.38
CA VAL A 153 12.24 -5.04 -26.37
C VAL A 153 12.53 -4.02 -27.49
N ARG A 154 13.11 -2.86 -27.14
CA ARG A 154 13.44 -1.83 -28.15
C ARG A 154 14.62 -2.20 -29.07
N THR A 155 15.45 -3.15 -28.67
CA THR A 155 16.61 -3.59 -29.49
C THR A 155 16.20 -4.60 -30.58
N PHE A 156 14.98 -5.14 -30.52
CA PHE A 156 14.46 -6.12 -31.47
C PHE A 156 13.43 -5.53 -32.45
N GLU A 157 13.12 -4.23 -32.41
CA GLU A 157 12.36 -3.47 -33.41
C GLU A 157 13.31 -2.69 -34.33
#